data_ac5164613db35d9aafed1f98f8c21df3
#
_entry.id   ac5164613db35d9aafed1f98f8c21df3
#
_cell.length_a   1.000
_cell.length_b   1.000
_cell.length_c   1.000
_cell.angle_alpha   90.00
_cell.angle_beta   90.00
_cell.angle_gamma   90.00
#
_symmetry.space_group_name_H-M   'P 1'
#
loop_
_entity.id
_entity.type
_entity.pdbx_description
1 polymer ?
#
loop_
_entity_poly.entity_id
_entity_poly.type
_entity_poly.pdbx_seq_one_letter_code
_entity_poly.pdbx_strand_id
1 'polypeptide(L)'
;RQDSVPFQMMGGYDFNGMSNAASALGNSGVAVWGTGRQTQSLQYISPSMNGFTAQVGFAGKEDSVTNAKAASSAGLTYAAGKFSVSVAAESKPAEGKESFAGVAGSYDFGVVKVMAGYADGFYGTNWKGPSVGFVAPVAGFNVGMHYGKNNETRGDATELFINREILKNTYAYADYGYLDNNNAPSTKAYALGVIYVFDIKLSGGR
;
A
#
# COMPACT_ATOMS: atom_id res chain seq x y z
N ARG A 1 -8.78 -11.11 10.38
CA ARG A 1 -7.71 -10.78 9.41
C ARG A 1 -6.85 -9.65 9.96
N GLN A 2 -5.56 -9.75 9.76
CA GLN A 2 -4.55 -8.77 10.13
C GLN A 2 -3.81 -8.34 8.85
N ASP A 3 -3.39 -7.09 8.79
CA ASP A 3 -2.58 -6.60 7.68
C ASP A 3 -1.24 -7.35 7.64
N SER A 4 -0.76 -7.70 6.45
CA SER A 4 0.54 -8.35 6.28
C SER A 4 1.69 -7.43 6.67
N VAL A 5 2.88 -7.97 6.91
CA VAL A 5 4.06 -7.14 7.20
C VAL A 5 4.35 -6.13 6.08
N PRO A 6 4.35 -6.51 4.80
CA PRO A 6 4.51 -5.52 3.73
C PRO A 6 3.44 -4.43 3.76
N PHE A 7 2.17 -4.79 4.00
CA PHE A 7 1.08 -3.81 4.05
C PHE A 7 1.26 -2.82 5.20
N GLN A 8 1.57 -3.28 6.41
CA GLN A 8 1.77 -2.41 7.57
C GLN A 8 2.97 -1.46 7.39
N MET A 9 4.07 -1.95 6.83
CA MET A 9 5.29 -1.17 6.68
C MET A 9 5.27 -0.22 5.49
N MET A 10 4.61 -0.60 4.42
CA MET A 10 4.75 0.06 3.12
C MET A 10 3.44 0.67 2.59
N GLY A 11 2.29 0.35 3.19
CA GLY A 11 0.99 0.92 2.78
C GLY A 11 0.93 2.45 2.87
N GLY A 12 1.69 3.06 3.78
CA GLY A 12 1.78 4.52 3.93
C GLY A 12 2.51 5.26 2.79
N TYR A 13 3.09 4.54 1.82
CA TYR A 13 3.62 5.14 0.59
C TYR A 13 2.53 5.33 -0.48
N ASP A 14 1.34 4.76 -0.29
CA ASP A 14 0.13 5.21 -0.98
C ASP A 14 -0.44 6.43 -0.26
N PHE A 15 -0.15 7.62 -0.78
CA PHE A 15 -0.54 8.88 -0.15
C PHE A 15 -2.04 9.16 -0.21
N ASN A 16 -2.76 8.51 -1.11
CA ASN A 16 -4.22 8.60 -1.13
C ASN A 16 -4.84 7.73 -0.03
N GLY A 17 -4.34 6.51 0.15
CA GLY A 17 -4.84 5.58 1.17
C GLY A 17 -6.32 5.20 1.02
N MET A 18 -6.98 5.70 -0.01
CA MET A 18 -8.39 5.50 -0.32
C MET A 18 -8.51 4.30 -1.26
N SER A 19 -8.48 3.10 -0.72
CA SER A 19 -8.58 1.87 -1.50
C SER A 19 -9.90 1.83 -2.28
N ASN A 20 -9.86 2.18 -3.55
CA ASN A 20 -11.02 2.21 -4.45
C ASN A 20 -10.65 1.82 -5.89
N ALA A 21 -11.62 1.85 -6.79
CA ALA A 21 -11.44 1.45 -8.18
C ALA A 21 -10.49 2.38 -8.98
N ALA A 22 -10.17 3.56 -8.49
CA ALA A 22 -9.27 4.52 -9.14
C ALA A 22 -7.79 4.32 -8.78
N SER A 23 -7.45 3.51 -7.77
CA SER A 23 -6.09 3.32 -7.29
C SER A 23 -5.11 2.89 -8.39
N ALA A 24 -4.12 3.73 -8.68
CA ALA A 24 -3.10 3.43 -9.69
C ALA A 24 -2.22 2.25 -9.28
N LEU A 25 -1.78 2.22 -8.02
CA LEU A 25 -0.89 1.18 -7.50
C LEU A 25 -1.56 -0.19 -7.50
N GLY A 26 -2.83 -0.25 -7.06
CA GLY A 26 -3.62 -1.48 -7.08
C GLY A 26 -3.94 -1.97 -8.50
N ASN A 27 -4.36 -1.07 -9.39
CA ASN A 27 -4.76 -1.42 -10.74
C ASN A 27 -3.59 -1.81 -11.65
N SER A 28 -2.43 -1.16 -11.51
CA SER A 28 -1.22 -1.58 -12.23
C SER A 28 -0.62 -2.88 -11.70
N GLY A 29 -0.95 -3.27 -10.47
CA GLY A 29 -0.41 -4.47 -9.84
C GLY A 29 1.03 -4.30 -9.35
N VAL A 30 1.49 -3.07 -9.11
CA VAL A 30 2.82 -2.76 -8.58
C VAL A 30 2.76 -2.11 -7.20
N ALA A 31 1.69 -2.38 -6.47
CA ALA A 31 1.54 -1.92 -5.10
C ALA A 31 2.60 -2.55 -4.19
N VAL A 32 3.26 -1.70 -3.42
CA VAL A 32 4.39 -2.10 -2.55
C VAL A 32 3.97 -2.81 -1.26
N TRP A 33 2.69 -3.10 -1.08
CA TRP A 33 2.16 -3.71 0.17
C TRP A 33 1.85 -5.22 0.11
N GLY A 34 2.27 -5.93 -0.93
CA GLY A 34 2.17 -7.40 -0.99
C GLY A 34 0.73 -7.93 -1.01
N THR A 35 0.47 -8.99 -0.22
CA THR A 35 -0.84 -9.67 -0.20
C THR A 35 -1.95 -8.90 0.54
N GLY A 36 -1.64 -7.82 1.21
CA GLY A 36 -2.59 -7.03 1.98
C GLY A 36 -2.92 -7.69 3.32
N ARG A 37 -4.02 -8.44 3.42
CA ARG A 37 -4.50 -9.01 4.70
C ARG A 37 -4.39 -10.52 4.76
N GLN A 38 -3.94 -11.02 5.91
CA GLN A 38 -3.76 -12.44 6.19
C GLN A 38 -4.66 -12.91 7.35
N THR A 39 -5.09 -14.16 7.30
CA THR A 39 -5.76 -14.87 8.39
C THR A 39 -4.76 -15.64 9.21
N GLN A 40 -5.12 -16.01 10.46
CA GLN A 40 -4.31 -16.85 11.34
C GLN A 40 -2.86 -16.36 11.46
N SER A 41 -2.66 -15.04 11.57
CA SER A 41 -1.33 -14.42 11.55
C SER A 41 -0.89 -13.96 12.94
N LEU A 42 0.41 -14.09 13.18
CA LEU A 42 1.13 -13.55 14.31
C LEU A 42 2.26 -12.68 13.79
N GLN A 43 2.42 -11.49 14.38
CA GLN A 43 3.45 -10.54 13.97
C GLN A 43 4.15 -9.95 15.18
N TYR A 44 5.42 -9.63 15.00
CA TYR A 44 6.22 -8.87 15.95
C TYR A 44 6.76 -7.62 15.29
N ILE A 45 6.57 -6.48 15.94
CA ILE A 45 7.10 -5.18 15.53
C ILE A 45 8.10 -4.75 16.60
N SER A 46 9.33 -4.46 16.19
CA SER A 46 10.35 -3.96 17.12
C SER A 46 10.02 -2.53 17.57
N PRO A 47 10.49 -2.11 18.74
CA PRO A 47 10.63 -0.67 19.03
C PRO A 47 11.48 0.01 17.94
N SER A 48 11.24 1.31 17.74
CA SER A 48 12.12 2.10 16.88
C SER A 48 13.46 2.35 17.57
N MET A 49 14.54 1.99 16.89
CA MET A 49 15.93 2.13 17.36
C MET A 49 16.72 2.98 16.37
N ASN A 50 17.03 4.22 16.75
CA ASN A 50 17.74 5.18 15.87
C ASN A 50 17.11 5.35 14.49
N GLY A 51 15.77 5.34 14.44
CA GLY A 51 15.00 5.44 13.20
C GLY A 51 14.72 4.12 12.49
N PHE A 52 15.29 3.01 12.93
CA PHE A 52 15.00 1.67 12.38
C PHE A 52 13.87 0.98 13.13
N THR A 53 12.95 0.38 12.37
CA THR A 53 11.90 -0.49 12.86
C THR A 53 11.89 -1.76 12.03
N ALA A 54 12.05 -2.91 12.69
CA ALA A 54 11.95 -4.23 12.05
C ALA A 54 10.60 -4.86 12.34
N GLN A 55 10.09 -5.62 11.40
CA GLN A 55 8.86 -6.39 11.56
C GLN A 55 9.01 -7.78 10.96
N VAL A 56 8.48 -8.78 11.65
CA VAL A 56 8.41 -10.16 11.17
C VAL A 56 7.01 -10.69 11.39
N GLY A 57 6.56 -11.58 10.51
CA GLY A 57 5.23 -12.14 10.55
C GLY A 57 5.20 -13.58 10.07
N PHE A 58 4.24 -14.31 10.60
CA PHE A 58 3.86 -15.64 10.17
C PHE A 58 2.35 -15.72 10.01
N ALA A 59 1.88 -16.27 8.91
CA ALA A 59 0.47 -16.56 8.66
C ALA A 59 0.30 -18.06 8.44
N GLY A 60 -0.67 -18.66 9.14
CA GLY A 60 -1.06 -20.05 8.94
C GLY A 60 -1.70 -20.27 7.57
N LYS A 61 -1.86 -21.53 7.21
CA LYS A 61 -2.55 -21.94 5.99
C LYS A 61 -4.02 -21.48 6.02
N GLU A 62 -4.48 -20.80 4.98
CA GLU A 62 -5.89 -20.41 4.86
C GLU A 62 -6.71 -21.55 4.23
N ASP A 63 -7.57 -22.20 5.02
CA ASP A 63 -8.31 -23.40 4.60
C ASP A 63 -9.34 -23.13 3.49
N SER A 64 -9.78 -21.87 3.35
CA SER A 64 -10.70 -21.43 2.27
C SER A 64 -10.03 -21.26 0.90
N VAL A 65 -8.69 -21.31 0.85
CA VAL A 65 -7.92 -21.12 -0.39
C VAL A 65 -7.33 -22.46 -0.83
N THR A 66 -7.64 -22.86 -2.06
CA THR A 66 -7.09 -24.08 -2.66
C THR A 66 -5.56 -23.99 -2.73
N ASN A 67 -4.89 -25.05 -2.27
CA ASN A 67 -3.41 -25.13 -2.24
C ASN A 67 -2.72 -24.00 -1.45
N ALA A 68 -3.41 -23.40 -0.48
CA ALA A 68 -2.79 -22.42 0.42
C ALA A 68 -1.61 -22.99 1.18
N LYS A 69 -0.64 -22.15 1.46
CA LYS A 69 0.56 -22.44 2.28
C LYS A 69 0.63 -21.47 3.44
N ALA A 70 1.30 -21.89 4.51
CA ALA A 70 1.75 -20.95 5.52
C ALA A 70 2.75 -19.98 4.89
N ALA A 71 2.66 -18.71 5.25
CA ALA A 71 3.52 -17.65 4.74
C ALA A 71 4.32 -17.00 5.87
N SER A 72 5.57 -16.68 5.60
CA SER A 72 6.43 -15.89 6.47
C SER A 72 6.74 -14.57 5.79
N SER A 73 6.83 -13.51 6.56
CA SER A 73 7.13 -12.17 6.06
C SER A 73 8.10 -11.43 6.98
N ALA A 74 8.88 -10.54 6.41
CA ALA A 74 9.80 -9.70 7.15
C ALA A 74 9.98 -8.35 6.44
N GLY A 75 10.32 -7.32 7.21
CA GLY A 75 10.63 -6.01 6.65
C GLY A 75 11.41 -5.14 7.61
N LEU A 76 11.97 -4.07 7.06
CA LEU A 76 12.74 -3.07 7.76
C LEU A 76 12.37 -1.69 7.22
N THR A 77 12.07 -0.77 8.12
CA THR A 77 11.89 0.65 7.82
C THR A 77 12.99 1.46 8.49
N TYR A 78 13.55 2.41 7.76
CA TYR A 78 14.33 3.51 8.33
C TYR A 78 13.59 4.82 8.09
N ALA A 79 13.35 5.58 9.16
CA ALA A 79 12.71 6.89 9.10
C ALA A 79 13.50 7.90 9.93
N ALA A 80 13.88 9.00 9.31
CA ALA A 80 14.62 10.08 9.94
C ALA A 80 14.19 11.45 9.39
N GLY A 81 13.57 12.26 10.24
CA GLY A 81 13.08 13.57 9.86
C GLY A 81 12.10 13.52 8.67
N LYS A 82 12.53 14.05 7.53
CA LYS A 82 11.72 14.14 6.30
C LYS A 82 11.85 12.93 5.38
N PHE A 83 12.72 11.98 5.67
CA PHE A 83 13.02 10.82 4.85
C PHE A 83 12.48 9.54 5.47
N SER A 84 11.95 8.67 4.64
CA SER A 84 11.57 7.31 5.02
C SER A 84 11.87 6.34 3.88
N VAL A 85 12.36 5.15 4.22
CA VAL A 85 12.52 4.04 3.28
C VAL A 85 12.16 2.73 3.97
N SER A 86 11.47 1.86 3.24
CA SER A 86 11.10 0.52 3.72
C SER A 86 11.43 -0.52 2.68
N VAL A 87 11.83 -1.69 3.15
CA VAL A 87 11.94 -2.91 2.37
C VAL A 87 11.14 -4.00 3.06
N ALA A 88 10.42 -4.82 2.30
CA ALA A 88 9.68 -5.95 2.86
C ALA A 88 9.62 -7.10 1.87
N ALA A 89 9.54 -8.31 2.42
CA ALA A 89 9.36 -9.53 1.64
C ALA A 89 8.37 -10.47 2.32
N GLU A 90 7.71 -11.29 1.51
CA GLU A 90 6.75 -12.29 1.96
C GLU A 90 6.88 -13.54 1.11
N SER A 91 6.87 -14.72 1.73
CA SER A 91 6.88 -15.99 1.02
C SER A 91 5.55 -16.22 0.30
N LYS A 92 5.55 -17.03 -0.73
CA LYS A 92 4.36 -17.35 -1.52
C LYS A 92 3.20 -17.88 -0.65
N PRO A 93 1.98 -17.32 -0.84
CA PRO A 93 0.84 -17.67 0.01
C PRO A 93 0.12 -18.95 -0.41
N ALA A 94 0.42 -19.49 -1.58
CA ALA A 94 -0.16 -20.73 -2.10
C ALA A 94 0.74 -21.39 -3.14
N GLU A 95 0.48 -22.66 -3.46
CA GLU A 95 1.13 -23.36 -4.56
C GLU A 95 0.81 -22.66 -5.90
N GLY A 96 1.79 -22.52 -6.77
CA GLY A 96 1.63 -21.81 -8.04
C GLY A 96 1.52 -20.29 -7.95
N LYS A 97 1.69 -19.71 -6.74
CA LYS A 97 1.79 -18.26 -6.52
C LYS A 97 3.25 -17.85 -6.34
N GLU A 98 3.54 -16.58 -6.57
CA GLU A 98 4.87 -16.01 -6.38
C GLU A 98 5.03 -15.45 -4.96
N SER A 99 6.28 -15.28 -4.53
CA SER A 99 6.63 -14.52 -3.34
C SER A 99 6.54 -13.03 -3.64
N PHE A 100 6.44 -12.22 -2.61
CA PHE A 100 6.50 -10.76 -2.71
C PHE A 100 7.84 -10.24 -2.23
N ALA A 101 8.36 -9.23 -2.93
CA ALA A 101 9.44 -8.38 -2.46
C ALA A 101 9.18 -6.93 -2.91
N GLY A 102 9.41 -5.97 -2.02
CA GLY A 102 9.18 -4.57 -2.33
C GLY A 102 10.16 -3.64 -1.62
N VAL A 103 10.40 -2.50 -2.24
CA VAL A 103 11.11 -1.35 -1.67
C VAL A 103 10.34 -0.09 -2.00
N ALA A 104 10.18 0.80 -1.02
CA ALA A 104 9.62 2.12 -1.26
C ALA A 104 10.28 3.15 -0.34
N GLY A 105 10.32 4.38 -0.80
CA GLY A 105 10.81 5.50 -0.01
C GLY A 105 10.03 6.77 -0.29
N SER A 106 10.08 7.70 0.66
CA SER A 106 9.48 9.02 0.52
C SER A 106 10.36 10.12 1.09
N TYR A 107 10.20 11.32 0.55
CA TYR A 107 10.84 12.51 1.07
C TYR A 107 9.84 13.68 1.12
N ASP A 108 9.80 14.37 2.25
CA ASP A 108 8.94 15.54 2.47
C ASP A 108 9.75 16.83 2.31
N PHE A 109 9.47 17.57 1.23
CA PHE A 109 10.08 18.88 0.98
C PHE A 109 9.40 20.02 1.75
N GLY A 110 8.32 19.76 2.47
CA GLY A 110 7.49 20.72 3.19
C GLY A 110 6.36 21.29 2.34
N VAL A 111 6.59 21.53 1.07
CA VAL A 111 5.58 22.00 0.09
C VAL A 111 4.99 20.86 -0.73
N VAL A 112 5.69 19.76 -0.82
CA VAL A 112 5.29 18.52 -1.51
C VAL A 112 6.00 17.34 -0.86
N LYS A 113 5.30 16.23 -0.70
CA LYS A 113 5.90 14.93 -0.33
C LYS A 113 5.88 14.05 -1.56
N VAL A 114 7.01 13.41 -1.85
CA VAL A 114 7.16 12.50 -2.99
C VAL A 114 7.43 11.09 -2.53
N MET A 115 7.08 10.10 -3.35
CA MET A 115 7.43 8.70 -3.13
C MET A 115 7.92 8.05 -4.42
N ALA A 116 8.78 7.05 -4.26
CA ALA A 116 9.13 6.09 -5.30
C ALA A 116 9.21 4.70 -4.70
N GLY A 117 8.85 3.70 -5.50
CA GLY A 117 8.89 2.30 -5.08
C GLY A 117 9.08 1.34 -6.24
N TYR A 118 9.39 0.11 -5.91
CA TYR A 118 9.42 -1.03 -6.81
C TYR A 118 8.85 -2.23 -6.08
N ALA A 119 7.94 -2.95 -6.74
CA ALA A 119 7.31 -4.14 -6.20
C ALA A 119 7.45 -5.31 -7.18
N ASP A 120 7.57 -6.52 -6.64
CA ASP A 120 7.56 -7.78 -7.35
C ASP A 120 6.69 -8.77 -6.57
N GLY A 121 5.68 -9.37 -7.22
CA GLY A 121 4.84 -10.39 -6.62
C GLY A 121 3.54 -9.90 -5.96
N PHE A 122 2.96 -8.80 -6.40
CA PHE A 122 1.69 -8.29 -5.85
C PHE A 122 0.57 -9.36 -5.89
N TYR A 123 -0.05 -9.64 -4.74
CA TYR A 123 -1.05 -10.70 -4.54
C TYR A 123 -0.62 -12.10 -5.02
N GLY A 124 0.69 -12.38 -4.95
CA GLY A 124 1.23 -13.67 -5.37
C GLY A 124 1.16 -13.93 -6.87
N THR A 125 1.08 -12.88 -7.66
CA THR A 125 1.22 -12.91 -9.13
C THR A 125 2.63 -12.47 -9.52
N ASN A 126 3.09 -12.81 -10.72
CA ASN A 126 4.38 -12.38 -11.25
C ASN A 126 4.32 -10.94 -11.82
N TRP A 127 3.60 -10.06 -11.14
CA TRP A 127 3.52 -8.65 -11.52
C TRP A 127 4.61 -7.86 -10.82
N LYS A 128 5.33 -7.07 -11.58
CA LYS A 128 6.42 -6.25 -11.05
C LYS A 128 6.59 -4.95 -11.80
N GLY A 129 7.13 -3.98 -11.11
CA GLY A 129 7.47 -2.70 -11.72
C GLY A 129 7.60 -1.55 -10.74
N PRO A 130 7.99 -0.39 -11.27
CA PRO A 130 8.15 0.84 -10.49
C PRO A 130 6.83 1.54 -10.26
N SER A 131 6.80 2.33 -9.19
CA SER A 131 5.76 3.32 -8.89
C SER A 131 6.38 4.62 -8.40
N VAL A 132 5.68 5.72 -8.68
CA VAL A 132 6.02 7.06 -8.18
C VAL A 132 4.73 7.79 -7.80
N GLY A 133 4.84 8.76 -6.90
CA GLY A 133 3.71 9.58 -6.53
C GLY A 133 4.12 10.83 -5.79
N PHE A 134 3.19 11.75 -5.65
CA PHE A 134 3.34 12.92 -4.81
C PHE A 134 2.01 13.33 -4.19
N VAL A 135 2.11 14.08 -3.09
CA VAL A 135 1.00 14.80 -2.48
C VAL A 135 1.47 16.17 -2.02
N ALA A 136 0.67 17.20 -2.26
CA ALA A 136 0.93 18.58 -1.85
C ALA A 136 -0.29 19.20 -1.16
N PRO A 137 -0.10 19.96 -0.07
CA PRO A 137 -1.15 20.76 0.54
C PRO A 137 -1.41 22.02 -0.32
N VAL A 138 -2.62 22.16 -0.86
CA VAL A 138 -3.02 23.29 -1.71
C VAL A 138 -4.33 23.83 -1.21
N ALA A 139 -4.36 25.08 -0.72
CA ALA A 139 -5.57 25.77 -0.24
C ALA A 139 -6.42 24.95 0.75
N GLY A 140 -5.76 24.19 1.64
CA GLY A 140 -6.43 23.35 2.66
C GLY A 140 -6.93 22.00 2.13
N PHE A 141 -6.57 21.63 0.92
CA PHE A 141 -6.75 20.29 0.34
C PHE A 141 -5.40 19.59 0.24
N ASN A 142 -5.40 18.27 0.28
CA ASN A 142 -4.31 17.46 -0.21
C ASN A 142 -4.61 17.10 -1.67
N VAL A 143 -3.72 17.45 -2.57
CA VAL A 143 -3.82 17.14 -4.01
C VAL A 143 -2.63 16.28 -4.38
N GLY A 144 -2.86 15.20 -5.07
CA GLY A 144 -1.76 14.29 -5.42
C GLY A 144 -2.01 13.43 -6.63
N MET A 145 -0.97 12.68 -6.97
CA MET A 145 -0.96 11.75 -8.08
C MET A 145 -0.14 10.51 -7.69
N HIS A 146 -0.58 9.37 -8.18
CA HIS A 146 0.21 8.15 -8.26
C HIS A 146 0.30 7.66 -9.70
N TYR A 147 1.43 7.09 -10.05
CA TYR A 147 1.66 6.38 -11.29
C TYR A 147 2.37 5.06 -10.99
N GLY A 148 1.88 3.98 -11.58
CA GLY A 148 2.48 2.66 -11.52
C GLY A 148 2.60 2.04 -12.89
N LYS A 149 3.75 1.42 -13.19
CA LYS A 149 4.02 0.72 -14.44
C LYS A 149 4.27 -0.75 -14.19
N ASN A 150 3.46 -1.61 -14.79
CA ASN A 150 3.70 -3.05 -14.76
C ASN A 150 4.57 -3.45 -15.95
N ASN A 151 5.72 -4.04 -15.65
CA ASN A 151 6.68 -4.48 -16.69
C ASN A 151 6.31 -5.82 -17.33
N GLU A 152 5.29 -6.53 -16.79
CA GLU A 152 4.91 -7.86 -17.28
C GLU A 152 3.65 -7.81 -18.17
N THR A 153 2.46 -7.58 -17.57
CA THR A 153 1.22 -7.85 -18.32
C THR A 153 0.13 -6.79 -18.21
N ARG A 154 0.14 -5.92 -17.20
CA ARG A 154 -1.01 -5.05 -16.92
C ARG A 154 -0.96 -3.65 -17.50
N GLY A 155 0.14 -3.20 -18.00
CA GLY A 155 0.26 -1.82 -18.47
C GLY A 155 0.41 -0.81 -17.34
N ASP A 156 0.10 0.45 -17.64
CA ASP A 156 0.37 1.60 -16.78
C ASP A 156 -0.91 2.13 -16.14
N ALA A 157 -0.87 2.54 -14.91
CA ALA A 157 -2.00 3.20 -14.26
C ALA A 157 -1.61 4.55 -13.66
N THR A 158 -2.52 5.51 -13.80
CA THR A 158 -2.40 6.85 -13.21
C THR A 158 -3.61 7.10 -12.33
N GLU A 159 -3.40 7.69 -11.18
CA GLU A 159 -4.42 8.16 -10.26
C GLU A 159 -4.18 9.64 -9.96
N LEU A 160 -5.24 10.43 -10.02
CA LEU A 160 -5.26 11.80 -9.50
C LEU A 160 -6.24 11.83 -8.34
N PHE A 161 -5.85 12.44 -7.24
CA PHE A 161 -6.70 12.51 -6.07
C PHE A 161 -6.69 13.89 -5.41
N ILE A 162 -7.80 14.21 -4.78
CA ILE A 162 -7.95 15.35 -3.90
C ILE A 162 -8.75 14.92 -2.67
N ASN A 163 -8.26 15.29 -1.49
CA ASN A 163 -9.00 15.07 -0.24
C ASN A 163 -8.85 16.24 0.72
N ARG A 164 -9.78 16.33 1.66
CA ARG A 164 -9.77 17.33 2.72
C ARG A 164 -10.47 16.81 3.96
N GLU A 165 -9.92 17.11 5.13
CA GLU A 165 -10.65 16.97 6.38
C GLU A 165 -11.75 18.04 6.47
N ILE A 166 -13.01 17.63 6.42
CA ILE A 166 -14.18 18.51 6.46
C ILE A 166 -14.79 18.66 7.86
N LEU A 167 -14.62 17.64 8.69
CA LEU A 167 -14.91 17.61 10.14
C LEU A 167 -13.80 16.80 10.79
N LYS A 168 -13.65 16.91 12.11
CA LYS A 168 -12.64 16.14 12.84
C LYS A 168 -12.71 14.65 12.49
N ASN A 169 -11.61 14.09 12.04
CA ASN A 169 -11.47 12.71 11.57
C ASN A 169 -12.40 12.31 10.40
N THR A 170 -12.99 13.27 9.70
CA THR A 170 -13.89 13.04 8.56
C THR A 170 -13.32 13.68 7.32
N TYR A 171 -13.03 12.87 6.33
CA TYR A 171 -12.37 13.28 5.08
C TYR A 171 -13.32 13.11 3.90
N ALA A 172 -13.54 14.16 3.14
CA ALA A 172 -14.14 14.07 1.81
C ALA A 172 -13.03 13.89 0.76
N TYR A 173 -13.26 13.06 -0.24
CA TYR A 173 -12.30 12.81 -1.31
C TYR A 173 -12.97 12.68 -2.68
N ALA A 174 -12.17 12.93 -3.72
CA ALA A 174 -12.48 12.64 -5.10
C ALA A 174 -11.24 12.08 -5.79
N ASP A 175 -11.41 11.00 -6.55
CA ASP A 175 -10.33 10.32 -7.25
C ASP A 175 -10.72 10.09 -8.72
N TYR A 176 -9.71 10.18 -9.58
CA TYR A 176 -9.76 9.77 -10.97
C TYR A 176 -8.65 8.78 -11.24
N GLY A 177 -8.98 7.61 -11.76
CA GLY A 177 -8.06 6.57 -12.19
C GLY A 177 -8.10 6.35 -13.71
N TYR A 178 -6.94 6.14 -14.30
CA TYR A 178 -6.77 5.72 -15.68
C TYR A 178 -5.83 4.52 -15.72
N LEU A 179 -6.26 3.43 -16.33
CA LEU A 179 -5.47 2.25 -16.59
C LEU A 179 -5.33 2.06 -18.09
N ASP A 180 -4.12 2.14 -18.59
CA ASP A 180 -3.76 1.72 -19.94
C ASP A 180 -3.44 0.23 -19.92
N ASN A 181 -4.37 -0.56 -20.43
CA ASN A 181 -4.20 -2.01 -20.51
C ASN A 181 -3.43 -2.34 -21.78
N ASN A 182 -2.20 -2.83 -21.67
CA ASN A 182 -1.45 -3.35 -22.83
C ASN A 182 -2.32 -4.30 -23.66
N ASN A 183 -2.57 -3.96 -24.92
CA ASN A 183 -3.35 -4.77 -25.87
C ASN A 183 -4.86 -4.93 -25.56
N ALA A 184 -5.44 -4.12 -24.67
CA ALA A 184 -6.86 -4.09 -24.37
C ALA A 184 -7.35 -2.64 -24.23
N PRO A 185 -8.67 -2.36 -24.32
CA PRO A 185 -9.19 -1.02 -24.10
C PRO A 185 -8.80 -0.46 -22.73
N SER A 186 -8.42 0.81 -22.69
CA SER A 186 -8.12 1.50 -21.43
C SER A 186 -9.36 1.61 -20.55
N THR A 187 -9.15 1.64 -19.24
CA THR A 187 -10.21 1.76 -18.24
C THR A 187 -10.09 3.10 -17.52
N LYS A 188 -11.22 3.76 -17.28
CA LYS A 188 -11.33 4.96 -16.46
C LYS A 188 -12.20 4.67 -15.25
N ALA A 189 -11.80 5.16 -14.09
CA ALA A 189 -12.54 5.04 -12.85
C ALA A 189 -12.66 6.41 -12.17
N TYR A 190 -13.77 6.62 -11.48
CA TYR A 190 -14.04 7.80 -10.70
C TYR A 190 -14.54 7.35 -9.33
N ALA A 191 -14.06 7.97 -8.28
CA ALA A 191 -14.55 7.74 -6.93
C ALA A 191 -14.82 9.07 -6.22
N LEU A 192 -15.91 9.11 -5.48
CA LEU A 192 -16.27 10.20 -4.59
C LEU A 192 -16.69 9.56 -3.27
N GLY A 193 -16.24 10.12 -2.15
CA GLY A 193 -16.63 9.55 -0.88
C GLY A 193 -16.30 10.41 0.33
N VAL A 194 -16.74 9.88 1.46
CA VAL A 194 -16.43 10.41 2.78
C VAL A 194 -15.93 9.27 3.65
N ILE A 195 -14.82 9.47 4.34
CA ILE A 195 -14.25 8.53 5.31
C ILE A 195 -14.28 9.16 6.68
N TYR A 196 -14.84 8.44 7.64
CA TYR A 196 -14.75 8.77 9.06
C TYR A 196 -13.80 7.78 9.75
N VAL A 197 -12.74 8.30 10.35
CA VAL A 197 -11.75 7.52 11.11
C VAL A 197 -12.06 7.63 12.60
N PHE A 198 -12.28 6.51 13.28
CA PHE A 198 -12.59 6.49 14.71
C PHE A 198 -11.75 5.44 15.44
N ASP A 199 -11.36 5.78 16.66
CA ASP A 199 -10.71 4.87 17.59
C ASP A 199 -11.69 4.47 18.69
N ILE A 200 -11.90 3.18 18.89
CA ILE A 200 -12.66 2.65 20.01
C ILE A 200 -11.66 2.28 21.11
N LYS A 201 -11.58 3.10 22.17
CA LYS A 201 -10.86 2.72 23.40
C LYS A 201 -11.78 1.85 24.24
N LEU A 202 -11.55 0.55 24.24
CA LEU A 202 -12.17 -0.34 25.22
C LEU A 202 -11.45 -0.11 26.56
N SER A 203 -12.05 0.68 27.44
CA SER A 203 -11.60 0.74 28.82
C SER A 203 -11.92 -0.61 29.46
N GLY A 204 -10.91 -1.45 29.67
CA GLY A 204 -11.05 -2.62 30.50
C GLY A 204 -11.45 -2.17 31.90
N GLY A 205 -12.67 -2.46 32.33
CA GLY A 205 -13.09 -2.31 33.73
C GLY A 205 -12.16 -3.16 34.60
N ARG A 206 -11.64 -2.56 35.66
CA ARG A 206 -10.95 -3.26 36.73
C ARG A 206 -11.96 -4.03 37.55
#